data_0363f748810fed5e490b3b5c8ff02a20
#
_entry.id   0363f748810fed5e490b3b5c8ff02a20
#
_cell.length_a   1.000
_cell.length_b   1.000
_cell.length_c   1.000
_cell.angle_alpha   90.00
_cell.angle_beta   90.00
_cell.angle_gamma   90.00
#
_symmetry.space_group_name_H-M   'P 1'
#
loop_
_entity.id
_entity.type
_entity.pdbx_description
1 polymer ?
#
loop_
_entity_poly.entity_id
_entity_poly.type
_entity_poly.pdbx_seq_one_letter_code
_entity_poly.pdbx_strand_id
1 'polypeptide(L)'
;MPSVLRQQWIFAENYDIPFGKGRKYGANMNKIVDGALGGWNISGVTTYYTGFPYSPQISSYTNQPDTGPNSRPNLGTGPVYASTQNRNQWTVPWSGGTTGPFLNPGSYAFGNYPINTLFGPRFIQQDLTLAKNFKITERLGFQLKAESQNALNHTNLGMPNNNVQNSVGQITGLAAGSSGHMRIMQFSGTLKF
;
A
#
# COMPACT_ATOMS: atom_id res chain seq x y z
N MET A 1 20.32 9.57 1.86
CA MET A 1 19.34 10.32 1.07
C MET A 1 17.97 9.78 1.42
N PRO A 2 16.95 10.61 1.62
CA PRO A 2 15.62 10.11 1.91
C PRO A 2 15.12 9.25 0.75
N SER A 3 14.43 8.16 1.08
CA SER A 3 13.76 7.31 0.10
C SER A 3 12.57 8.09 -0.46
N VAL A 4 12.68 8.59 -1.67
CA VAL A 4 11.62 9.38 -2.30
C VAL A 4 10.76 8.46 -3.15
N LEU A 5 9.46 8.45 -2.89
CA LEU A 5 8.47 7.82 -3.76
C LEU A 5 8.47 8.51 -5.13
N ARG A 6 8.37 7.72 -6.21
CA ARG A 6 8.25 8.29 -7.57
C ARG A 6 6.91 8.98 -7.77
N GLN A 7 5.84 8.35 -7.30
CA GLN A 7 4.48 8.87 -7.44
C GLN A 7 3.66 8.45 -6.22
N GLN A 8 2.85 9.38 -5.75
CA GLN A 8 1.86 9.17 -4.71
C GLN A 8 0.58 9.91 -5.11
N TRP A 9 -0.55 9.22 -5.00
CA TRP A 9 -1.87 9.75 -5.29
C TRP A 9 -2.76 9.47 -4.09
N ILE A 10 -3.43 10.52 -3.62
CA ILE A 10 -4.42 10.42 -2.56
C ILE A 10 -5.69 11.09 -3.07
N PHE A 11 -6.76 10.32 -3.16
CA PHE A 11 -8.09 10.80 -3.54
C PHE A 11 -8.99 10.72 -2.33
N ALA A 12 -9.55 11.87 -1.93
CA ALA A 12 -10.61 11.92 -0.94
C ALA A 12 -11.92 12.20 -1.65
N GLU A 13 -12.92 11.39 -1.38
CA GLU A 13 -14.22 11.46 -2.02
C GLU A 13 -15.33 11.54 -0.98
N ASN A 14 -16.34 12.36 -1.26
CA ASN A 14 -17.54 12.46 -0.45
C ASN A 14 -18.73 12.75 -1.36
N TYR A 15 -19.71 11.87 -1.36
CA TYR A 15 -20.86 11.96 -2.23
C TYR A 15 -22.16 11.69 -1.49
N ASP A 16 -23.02 12.69 -1.43
CA ASP A 16 -24.41 12.55 -0.98
C ASP A 16 -25.23 11.93 -2.09
N ILE A 17 -25.82 10.76 -1.84
CA ILE A 17 -26.70 10.11 -2.81
C ILE A 17 -27.94 10.98 -3.00
N PRO A 18 -28.24 11.43 -4.25
CA PRO A 18 -29.29 12.42 -4.51
C PRO A 18 -30.69 11.82 -4.55
N PHE A 19 -30.96 10.80 -3.71
CA PHE A 19 -32.25 10.20 -3.53
C PHE A 19 -32.91 10.63 -2.21
N GLY A 20 -34.21 10.82 -2.20
CA GLY A 20 -35.01 11.09 -1.00
C GLY A 20 -35.76 12.39 -1.06
N LYS A 21 -36.50 12.64 0.01
CA LYS A 21 -37.37 13.83 0.14
C LYS A 21 -36.51 15.11 0.11
N GLY A 22 -36.85 16.04 -0.79
CA GLY A 22 -36.11 17.29 -1.00
C GLY A 22 -34.81 17.12 -1.76
N ARG A 23 -34.50 15.94 -2.30
CA ARG A 23 -33.37 15.66 -3.18
C ARG A 23 -33.78 15.65 -4.66
N LYS A 24 -32.81 15.55 -5.58
CA LYS A 24 -33.06 15.57 -7.03
C LYS A 24 -33.97 14.45 -7.49
N TYR A 25 -33.85 13.27 -6.89
CA TYR A 25 -34.65 12.10 -7.22
C TYR A 25 -35.49 11.67 -6.03
N GLY A 26 -36.79 11.41 -6.26
CA GLY A 26 -37.69 10.92 -5.22
C GLY A 26 -38.18 12.01 -4.25
N ALA A 27 -38.27 13.27 -4.69
CA ALA A 27 -38.68 14.40 -3.84
C ALA A 27 -40.07 14.19 -3.17
N ASN A 28 -40.99 13.45 -3.81
CA ASN A 28 -42.36 13.19 -3.35
C ASN A 28 -42.53 11.79 -2.74
N MET A 29 -41.45 11.11 -2.34
CA MET A 29 -41.53 9.80 -1.71
C MET A 29 -42.30 9.85 -0.39
N ASN A 30 -43.00 8.76 -0.09
CA ASN A 30 -43.59 8.60 1.24
C ASN A 30 -42.49 8.40 2.30
N LYS A 31 -42.82 8.65 3.57
CA LYS A 31 -41.85 8.60 4.68
C LYS A 31 -41.15 7.26 4.83
N ILE A 32 -41.82 6.15 4.51
CA ILE A 32 -41.23 4.80 4.66
C ILE A 32 -40.16 4.56 3.58
N VAL A 33 -40.51 4.90 2.32
CA VAL A 33 -39.57 4.77 1.18
C VAL A 33 -38.40 5.74 1.31
N ASP A 34 -38.66 6.98 1.75
CA ASP A 34 -37.59 7.95 2.04
C ASP A 34 -36.69 7.47 3.17
N GLY A 35 -37.25 6.88 4.22
CA GLY A 35 -36.53 6.24 5.30
C GLY A 35 -35.58 5.11 4.82
N ALA A 36 -35.94 4.39 3.75
CA ALA A 36 -35.10 3.34 3.18
C ALA A 36 -34.07 3.88 2.17
N LEU A 37 -34.48 4.72 1.22
CA LEU A 37 -33.71 5.13 0.06
C LEU A 37 -33.02 6.50 0.22
N GLY A 38 -33.57 7.40 1.04
CA GLY A 38 -33.01 8.74 1.27
C GLY A 38 -31.87 8.76 2.32
N GLY A 39 -31.15 9.87 2.39
CA GLY A 39 -30.19 10.14 3.45
C GLY A 39 -28.89 9.33 3.43
N TRP A 40 -28.55 8.72 2.32
CA TRP A 40 -27.30 8.00 2.15
C TRP A 40 -26.15 8.94 1.74
N ASN A 41 -24.99 8.68 2.30
CA ASN A 41 -23.73 9.33 1.95
C ASN A 41 -22.64 8.27 1.82
N ILE A 42 -21.81 8.40 0.79
CA ILE A 42 -20.61 7.59 0.57
C ILE A 42 -19.42 8.53 0.67
N SER A 43 -18.46 8.17 1.50
CA SER A 43 -17.18 8.89 1.58
C SER A 43 -16.03 7.91 1.65
N GLY A 44 -14.86 8.34 1.23
CA GLY A 44 -13.72 7.47 1.25
C GLY A 44 -12.40 8.17 0.98
N VAL A 45 -11.33 7.42 1.15
CA VAL A 45 -9.97 7.82 0.79
C VAL A 45 -9.31 6.66 0.07
N THR A 46 -8.84 6.95 -1.13
CA THR A 46 -8.03 6.02 -1.91
C THR A 46 -6.59 6.49 -1.90
N THR A 47 -5.69 5.66 -1.42
CA THR A 47 -4.25 5.90 -1.40
C THR A 47 -3.56 4.94 -2.35
N TYR A 48 -2.78 5.50 -3.25
CA TYR A 48 -1.91 4.77 -4.15
C TYR A 48 -0.51 5.35 -4.10
N TYR A 49 0.51 4.51 -4.04
CA TYR A 49 1.88 4.92 -4.31
C TYR A 49 2.69 3.81 -4.97
N THR A 50 3.70 4.24 -5.72
CA THR A 50 4.69 3.34 -6.30
C THR A 50 5.57 2.75 -5.19
N GLY A 51 6.20 1.61 -5.45
CA GLY A 51 7.09 0.99 -4.49
C GLY A 51 8.19 1.93 -4.01
N PHE A 52 8.59 1.76 -2.75
CA PHE A 52 9.72 2.49 -2.18
C PHE A 52 11.03 2.03 -2.83
N PRO A 53 11.94 2.96 -3.10
CA PRO A 53 13.26 2.62 -3.59
C PRO A 53 14.11 1.96 -2.50
N TYR A 54 14.95 1.01 -2.91
CA TYR A 54 15.94 0.38 -2.04
C TYR A 54 17.21 0.03 -2.81
N SER A 55 18.26 -0.30 -2.08
CA SER A 55 19.55 -0.66 -2.64
C SER A 55 19.83 -2.14 -2.36
N PRO A 56 20.35 -2.89 -3.33
CA PRO A 56 20.79 -4.25 -3.09
C PRO A 56 22.02 -4.23 -2.16
N GLN A 57 22.08 -5.24 -1.31
CA GLN A 57 23.15 -5.44 -0.35
C GLN A 57 23.71 -6.85 -0.48
N ILE A 58 24.96 -7.00 -0.10
CA ILE A 58 25.63 -8.29 0.08
C ILE A 58 26.07 -8.39 1.53
N SER A 59 26.08 -9.60 2.06
CA SER A 59 26.69 -9.88 3.36
C SER A 59 28.17 -9.55 3.29
N SER A 60 28.72 -9.07 4.40
CA SER A 60 30.12 -8.69 4.44
C SER A 60 31.00 -9.82 3.95
N TYR A 61 31.83 -9.53 2.95
CA TYR A 61 32.97 -10.39 2.66
C TYR A 61 33.99 -10.21 3.75
N THR A 62 34.51 -11.33 4.25
CA THR A 62 35.72 -11.35 5.08
C THR A 62 36.77 -10.53 4.36
N ASN A 63 37.27 -9.46 4.98
CA ASN A 63 38.30 -8.55 4.50
C ASN A 63 37.84 -7.31 3.68
N GLN A 64 36.60 -6.87 3.79
CA GLN A 64 36.28 -5.52 3.29
C GLN A 64 36.69 -4.47 4.34
N PRO A 65 37.45 -3.46 3.96
CA PRO A 65 37.81 -2.40 4.88
C PRO A 65 36.55 -1.59 5.20
N ASP A 66 36.16 -1.58 6.45
CA ASP A 66 35.20 -0.64 7.07
C ASP A 66 33.85 -0.41 6.35
N THR A 67 33.33 -1.42 5.65
CA THR A 67 32.07 -1.25 4.93
C THR A 67 30.87 -1.61 5.77
N GLY A 68 31.07 -2.09 6.99
CA GLY A 68 29.97 -2.52 7.85
C GLY A 68 29.09 -3.60 7.19
N PRO A 69 27.93 -3.89 7.77
CA PRO A 69 27.04 -4.95 7.29
C PRO A 69 26.31 -4.63 5.97
N ASN A 70 26.57 -3.49 5.34
CA ASN A 70 25.79 -2.96 4.22
C ASN A 70 26.62 -2.76 2.93
N SER A 71 27.48 -3.70 2.62
CA SER A 71 28.23 -3.68 1.35
C SER A 71 27.28 -3.81 0.17
N ARG A 72 27.56 -3.05 -0.89
CA ARG A 72 26.81 -3.14 -2.14
C ARG A 72 27.51 -4.09 -3.13
N PRO A 73 26.78 -4.79 -3.99
CA PRO A 73 27.38 -5.51 -5.11
C PRO A 73 27.94 -4.53 -6.15
N ASN A 74 28.70 -5.03 -7.11
CA ASN A 74 28.93 -4.32 -8.35
C ASN A 74 27.76 -4.46 -9.30
N LEU A 75 27.55 -3.44 -10.12
CA LEU A 75 26.58 -3.48 -11.19
C LEU A 75 27.02 -4.44 -12.29
N GLY A 76 26.20 -5.42 -12.55
CA GLY A 76 26.38 -6.36 -13.65
C GLY A 76 25.36 -6.16 -14.76
N THR A 77 25.10 -7.20 -15.54
CA THR A 77 24.21 -7.17 -16.70
C THR A 77 23.03 -8.12 -16.54
N GLY A 78 21.94 -7.83 -17.23
CA GLY A 78 20.74 -8.67 -17.24
C GLY A 78 19.59 -8.13 -16.39
N PRO A 79 18.46 -8.87 -16.34
CA PRO A 79 17.28 -8.48 -15.58
C PRO A 79 17.57 -8.52 -14.07
N VAL A 80 17.08 -7.53 -13.36
CA VAL A 80 17.20 -7.43 -11.90
C VAL A 80 16.02 -8.06 -11.21
N TYR A 81 14.84 -7.89 -11.78
CA TYR A 81 13.59 -8.43 -11.24
C TYR A 81 13.29 -9.80 -11.80
N ALA A 82 12.65 -10.62 -11.00
CA ALA A 82 12.09 -11.88 -11.46
C ALA A 82 11.07 -11.66 -12.58
N SER A 83 10.98 -12.60 -13.51
CA SER A 83 9.98 -12.54 -14.61
C SER A 83 8.55 -12.48 -14.08
N THR A 84 8.30 -13.13 -12.94
CA THR A 84 7.05 -13.04 -12.18
C THR A 84 7.36 -12.64 -10.76
N GLN A 85 7.17 -11.35 -10.47
CA GLN A 85 7.37 -10.82 -9.13
C GLN A 85 6.25 -11.26 -8.19
N ASN A 86 6.62 -11.87 -7.09
CA ASN A 86 5.69 -12.29 -6.04
C ASN A 86 6.35 -12.21 -4.66
N ARG A 87 5.62 -12.59 -3.62
CA ARG A 87 6.10 -12.55 -2.24
C ARG A 87 7.38 -13.37 -2.01
N ASN A 88 7.52 -14.50 -2.68
CA ASN A 88 8.64 -15.41 -2.47
C ASN A 88 9.88 -15.02 -3.29
N GLN A 89 9.66 -14.32 -4.40
CA GLN A 89 10.73 -13.91 -5.29
C GLN A 89 10.41 -12.56 -5.95
N TRP A 90 11.17 -11.53 -5.58
CA TRP A 90 11.04 -10.19 -6.14
C TRP A 90 12.15 -9.87 -7.13
N THR A 91 13.36 -10.30 -6.82
CA THR A 91 14.55 -10.14 -7.68
C THR A 91 15.04 -11.48 -8.19
N VAL A 92 15.93 -11.45 -9.17
CA VAL A 92 16.60 -12.67 -9.65
C VAL A 92 17.54 -13.24 -8.57
N PRO A 93 17.82 -14.56 -8.61
CA PRO A 93 18.76 -15.18 -7.69
C PRO A 93 20.17 -14.65 -7.82
N TRP A 94 20.91 -14.66 -6.72
CA TRP A 94 22.35 -14.45 -6.72
C TRP A 94 23.06 -15.62 -7.42
N SER A 95 23.86 -15.32 -8.44
CA SER A 95 24.59 -16.31 -9.23
C SER A 95 26.05 -16.45 -8.82
N GLY A 96 26.34 -16.34 -7.53
CA GLY A 96 27.71 -16.40 -6.99
C GLY A 96 28.52 -15.13 -7.23
N GLY A 97 27.92 -14.08 -7.79
CA GLY A 97 28.57 -12.79 -8.03
C GLY A 97 29.55 -12.74 -9.21
N THR A 98 29.52 -13.75 -10.06
CA THR A 98 30.35 -13.80 -11.28
C THR A 98 29.62 -13.41 -12.53
N THR A 99 28.29 -13.58 -12.53
CA THR A 99 27.40 -13.27 -13.65
C THR A 99 26.11 -12.64 -13.14
N GLY A 100 25.31 -12.07 -14.04
CA GLY A 100 24.01 -11.49 -13.71
C GLY A 100 24.10 -10.04 -13.26
N PRO A 101 22.98 -9.48 -12.72
CA PRO A 101 22.92 -8.05 -12.39
C PRO A 101 23.66 -7.67 -11.10
N PHE A 102 24.01 -8.63 -10.24
CA PHE A 102 24.68 -8.41 -8.97
C PHE A 102 26.03 -9.13 -8.96
N LEU A 103 27.11 -8.39 -9.10
CA LEU A 103 28.45 -8.96 -9.13
C LEU A 103 29.16 -8.76 -7.80
N ASN A 104 30.06 -9.68 -7.48
CA ASN A 104 30.94 -9.55 -6.34
C ASN A 104 31.99 -8.47 -6.59
N PRO A 105 32.13 -7.46 -5.73
CA PRO A 105 33.15 -6.43 -5.89
C PRO A 105 34.57 -6.94 -5.66
N GLY A 106 34.74 -8.14 -5.06
CA GLY A 106 36.05 -8.69 -4.67
C GLY A 106 36.44 -8.24 -3.27
N SER A 107 37.57 -8.79 -2.80
CA SER A 107 38.16 -8.43 -1.51
C SER A 107 38.69 -7.00 -1.55
N TYR A 108 38.51 -6.25 -0.46
CA TYR A 108 39.01 -4.87 -0.30
C TYR A 108 38.50 -3.85 -1.32
N ALA A 109 37.39 -4.14 -1.99
CA ALA A 109 36.75 -3.25 -2.98
C ALA A 109 35.35 -2.84 -2.58
N PHE A 110 34.98 -1.59 -2.88
CA PHE A 110 33.62 -1.10 -2.72
C PHE A 110 32.76 -1.45 -3.94
N GLY A 111 31.57 -1.94 -3.71
CA GLY A 111 30.62 -2.14 -4.79
C GLY A 111 30.08 -0.82 -5.36
N ASN A 112 29.88 -0.80 -6.67
CA ASN A 112 29.44 0.37 -7.43
C ASN A 112 27.95 0.36 -7.80
N TYR A 113 27.16 -0.61 -7.30
CA TYR A 113 25.73 -0.64 -7.59
C TYR A 113 25.06 0.68 -7.16
N PRO A 114 24.27 1.32 -8.01
CA PRO A 114 23.63 2.60 -7.68
C PRO A 114 22.68 2.48 -6.47
N ILE A 115 22.63 3.52 -5.66
CA ILE A 115 21.80 3.60 -4.46
C ILE A 115 20.34 3.87 -4.87
N ASN A 116 19.36 3.19 -4.22
CA ASN A 116 17.95 3.45 -4.39
C ASN A 116 17.43 3.30 -5.83
N THR A 117 17.96 2.32 -6.56
CA THR A 117 17.56 2.04 -7.95
C THR A 117 16.56 0.91 -8.09
N LEU A 118 16.45 0.07 -7.08
CA LEU A 118 15.44 -0.99 -7.02
C LEU A 118 14.17 -0.48 -6.35
N PHE A 119 13.03 -1.03 -6.73
CA PHE A 119 11.72 -0.63 -6.21
C PHE A 119 10.97 -1.84 -5.68
N GLY A 120 10.40 -1.67 -4.49
CA GLY A 120 9.51 -2.64 -3.88
C GLY A 120 8.12 -2.67 -4.53
N PRO A 121 7.17 -3.42 -3.94
CA PRO A 121 5.79 -3.47 -4.38
C PRO A 121 5.10 -2.12 -4.31
N ARG A 122 4.13 -1.92 -5.20
CA ARG A 122 3.18 -0.81 -5.12
C ARG A 122 2.24 -1.00 -3.93
N PHE A 123 1.67 0.11 -3.48
CA PHE A 123 0.67 0.14 -2.42
C PHE A 123 -0.65 0.67 -2.96
N ILE A 124 -1.75 0.00 -2.64
CA ILE A 124 -3.10 0.43 -2.98
C ILE A 124 -3.99 0.17 -1.77
N GLN A 125 -4.63 1.20 -1.27
CA GLN A 125 -5.62 1.09 -0.20
C GLN A 125 -6.80 1.98 -0.50
N GLN A 126 -7.99 1.45 -0.25
CA GLN A 126 -9.22 2.21 -0.29
C GLN A 126 -9.97 2.01 1.02
N ASP A 127 -10.21 3.09 1.72
CA ASP A 127 -11.03 3.12 2.92
C ASP A 127 -12.36 3.78 2.56
N LEU A 128 -13.47 3.08 2.80
CA LEU A 128 -14.81 3.52 2.45
C LEU A 128 -15.70 3.62 3.68
N THR A 129 -16.55 4.62 3.70
CA THR A 129 -17.60 4.81 4.68
C THR A 129 -18.93 4.96 3.96
N LEU A 130 -19.89 4.14 4.33
CA LEU A 130 -21.28 4.27 3.95
C LEU A 130 -22.07 4.76 5.17
N ALA A 131 -22.64 5.94 5.09
CA ALA A 131 -23.44 6.52 6.16
C ALA A 131 -24.90 6.65 5.75
N LYS A 132 -25.78 6.36 6.67
CA LYS A 132 -27.22 6.53 6.54
C LYS A 132 -27.72 7.46 7.63
N ASN A 133 -28.30 8.58 7.23
CA ASN A 133 -28.89 9.56 8.14
C ASN A 133 -30.41 9.40 8.18
N PHE A 134 -30.95 9.21 9.37
CA PHE A 134 -32.37 9.20 9.66
C PHE A 134 -32.75 10.48 10.37
N LYS A 135 -33.65 11.25 9.81
CA LYS A 135 -34.23 12.40 10.47
C LYS A 135 -35.50 11.96 11.20
N ILE A 136 -35.44 11.87 12.55
CA ILE A 136 -36.54 11.40 13.39
C ILE A 136 -37.49 12.57 13.68
N THR A 137 -36.93 13.69 14.18
CA THR A 137 -37.64 14.95 14.40
C THR A 137 -36.74 16.11 13.91
N GLU A 138 -37.19 17.35 14.10
CA GLU A 138 -36.39 18.53 13.78
C GLU A 138 -35.08 18.63 14.63
N ARG A 139 -35.12 18.10 15.86
CA ARG A 139 -34.01 18.16 16.79
C ARG A 139 -33.30 16.81 17.02
N LEU A 140 -33.92 15.70 16.57
CA LEU A 140 -33.42 14.36 16.81
C LEU A 140 -33.13 13.67 15.48
N GLY A 141 -31.91 13.24 15.34
CA GLY A 141 -31.44 12.44 14.19
C GLY A 141 -30.68 11.20 14.64
N PHE A 142 -30.67 10.20 13.79
CA PHE A 142 -29.88 9.00 14.02
C PHE A 142 -29.03 8.72 12.77
N GLN A 143 -27.78 8.39 12.97
CA GLN A 143 -26.86 8.04 11.89
C GLN A 143 -26.32 6.62 12.10
N LEU A 144 -26.48 5.78 11.10
CA LEU A 144 -25.76 4.51 10.98
C LEU A 144 -24.57 4.69 10.05
N LYS A 145 -23.42 4.14 10.41
CA LYS A 145 -22.23 4.12 9.58
C LYS A 145 -21.68 2.70 9.48
N ALA A 146 -21.29 2.33 8.29
CA ALA A 146 -20.49 1.15 7.98
C ALA A 146 -19.18 1.66 7.40
N GLU A 147 -18.07 1.40 8.09
CA GLU A 147 -16.73 1.81 7.71
C GLU A 147 -15.93 0.57 7.33
N SER A 148 -15.23 0.62 6.22
CA SER A 148 -14.38 -0.46 5.75
C SER A 148 -12.98 0.07 5.50
N GLN A 149 -12.02 -0.38 6.28
CA GLN A 149 -10.61 -0.21 5.97
C GLN A 149 -10.19 -1.28 4.96
N ASN A 150 -9.36 -0.89 4.01
CA ASN A 150 -8.96 -1.74 2.91
C ASN A 150 -10.17 -2.42 2.22
N ALA A 151 -11.12 -1.61 1.76
CA ALA A 151 -12.38 -2.09 1.16
C ALA A 151 -12.16 -3.03 -0.03
N LEU A 152 -11.08 -2.83 -0.78
CA LEU A 152 -10.68 -3.70 -1.90
C LEU A 152 -10.09 -5.04 -1.43
N ASN A 153 -9.80 -5.19 -0.14
CA ASN A 153 -9.10 -6.36 0.43
C ASN A 153 -7.79 -6.68 -0.30
N HIS A 154 -7.08 -5.62 -0.71
CA HIS A 154 -5.81 -5.76 -1.42
C HIS A 154 -4.69 -6.03 -0.42
N THR A 155 -3.89 -7.07 -0.69
CA THR A 155 -2.72 -7.39 0.14
C THR A 155 -1.56 -6.47 -0.25
N ASN A 156 -1.22 -5.54 0.61
CA ASN A 156 -0.08 -4.65 0.43
C ASN A 156 1.18 -5.29 1.03
N LEU A 157 2.08 -5.72 0.16
CA LEU A 157 3.32 -6.36 0.55
C LEU A 157 4.31 -5.34 1.11
N GLY A 158 5.12 -5.76 2.09
CA GLY A 158 6.24 -4.99 2.62
C GLY A 158 7.40 -4.87 1.64
N MET A 159 8.53 -4.38 2.13
CA MET A 159 9.73 -4.26 1.32
C MET A 159 10.39 -5.63 1.09
N PRO A 160 10.93 -5.85 -0.11
CA PRO A 160 11.75 -7.02 -0.38
C PRO A 160 13.01 -7.03 0.47
N ASN A 161 13.47 -8.21 0.85
CA ASN A 161 14.79 -8.35 1.46
C ASN A 161 15.84 -7.86 0.45
N ASN A 162 16.66 -6.95 0.90
CA ASN A 162 17.70 -6.32 0.07
C ASN A 162 19.02 -7.10 0.00
N ASN A 163 19.21 -8.12 0.84
CA ASN A 163 20.40 -8.97 0.77
C ASN A 163 20.25 -9.97 -0.38
N VAL A 164 20.96 -9.72 -1.46
CA VAL A 164 20.89 -10.52 -2.68
C VAL A 164 21.57 -11.87 -2.60
N GLN A 165 22.44 -12.09 -1.62
CA GLN A 165 23.13 -13.38 -1.43
C GLN A 165 22.25 -14.42 -0.73
N ASN A 166 21.47 -13.98 0.24
CA ASN A 166 20.70 -14.84 1.11
C ASN A 166 19.22 -14.90 0.73
N SER A 167 18.79 -14.06 -0.21
CA SER A 167 17.41 -13.91 -0.57
C SER A 167 17.25 -13.46 -2.01
N VAL A 168 16.23 -13.95 -2.67
CA VAL A 168 15.79 -13.49 -3.99
C VAL A 168 14.82 -12.30 -3.89
N GLY A 169 15.05 -11.41 -2.93
CA GLY A 169 14.12 -10.33 -2.62
C GLY A 169 12.83 -10.84 -1.96
N GLN A 170 12.90 -11.88 -1.14
CA GLN A 170 11.75 -12.42 -0.44
C GLN A 170 11.10 -11.35 0.45
N ILE A 171 9.77 -11.28 0.45
CA ILE A 171 8.99 -10.36 1.25
C ILE A 171 8.35 -11.15 2.39
N THR A 172 8.82 -10.94 3.61
CA THR A 172 8.34 -11.66 4.80
C THR A 172 7.21 -10.95 5.53
N GLY A 173 7.03 -9.66 5.28
CA GLY A 173 6.04 -8.82 5.94
C GLY A 173 5.04 -8.16 4.99
N LEU A 174 4.06 -7.51 5.59
CA LEU A 174 3.14 -6.60 4.91
C LEU A 174 3.65 -5.17 5.03
N ALA A 175 3.11 -4.27 4.21
CA ALA A 175 3.43 -2.85 4.29
C ALA A 175 3.14 -2.30 5.70
N ALA A 176 3.98 -1.39 6.18
CA ALA A 176 3.84 -0.82 7.52
C ALA A 176 2.52 -0.03 7.65
N GLY A 177 1.92 -0.10 8.85
CA GLY A 177 0.65 0.52 9.18
C GLY A 177 -0.53 -0.44 9.14
N SER A 178 -1.71 0.01 9.51
CA SER A 178 -2.98 -0.74 9.50
C SER A 178 -3.36 -1.27 8.10
N SER A 179 -2.73 -0.74 7.12
CA SER A 179 -3.02 -0.81 5.71
C SER A 179 -2.50 -2.05 4.98
N GLY A 180 -1.57 -2.78 5.56
CA GLY A 180 -1.07 -4.02 4.97
C GLY A 180 -1.97 -5.23 5.24
N HIS A 181 -2.97 -5.06 6.11
CA HIS A 181 -3.80 -6.14 6.63
C HIS A 181 -5.05 -6.38 5.77
N MET A 182 -5.74 -7.47 6.10
CA MET A 182 -7.03 -7.79 5.53
C MET A 182 -8.07 -6.68 5.83
N ARG A 183 -9.17 -6.71 5.10
CA ARG A 183 -10.29 -5.79 5.29
C ARG A 183 -10.81 -5.85 6.72
N ILE A 184 -10.99 -4.68 7.31
CA ILE A 184 -11.62 -4.51 8.62
C ILE A 184 -12.89 -3.73 8.41
N MET A 185 -14.01 -4.23 8.95
CA MET A 185 -15.29 -3.55 8.90
C MET A 185 -15.72 -3.15 10.31
N GLN A 186 -16.21 -1.92 10.43
CA GLN A 186 -16.75 -1.37 11.67
C GLN A 186 -18.14 -0.81 11.41
N PHE A 187 -19.06 -1.07 12.33
CA PHE A 187 -20.41 -0.51 12.31
C PHE A 187 -20.59 0.39 13.53
N SER A 188 -21.19 1.55 13.33
CA SER A 188 -21.46 2.48 14.40
C SER A 188 -22.84 3.13 14.25
N GLY A 189 -23.47 3.45 15.37
CA GLY A 189 -24.71 4.20 15.45
C GLY A 189 -24.51 5.45 16.30
N THR A 190 -24.93 6.61 15.81
CA THR A 190 -24.81 7.88 16.53
C THR A 190 -26.17 8.56 16.61
N LEU A 191 -26.60 8.89 17.82
CA LEU A 191 -27.77 9.71 18.08
C LEU A 191 -27.33 11.18 18.14
N LYS A 192 -28.04 12.04 17.42
CA LYS A 192 -27.81 13.51 17.36
C LYS A 192 -29.03 14.20 17.91
N PHE A 193 -28.87 15.07 18.86
CA PHE A 193 -29.94 15.84 19.52
C PHE A 193 -29.49 17.29 19.76
#